data_bfeace4cf4ae5e04b094a41bab53f13f
#
_entry.id   bfeace4cf4ae5e04b094a41bab53f13f
#
_cell.length_a   1.000
_cell.length_b   1.000
_cell.length_c   1.000
_cell.angle_alpha   90.00
_cell.angle_beta   90.00
_cell.angle_gamma   90.00
#
_symmetry.space_group_name_H-M   'P 1'
#
loop_
_entity.id
_entity.type
_entity.pdbx_description
1 polymer ?
#
loop_
_entity_poly.entity_id
_entity_poly.type
_entity_poly.pdbx_seq_one_letter_code
_entity_poly.pdbx_strand_id
1 'polypeptide(L)'
;ILNINSDWILSAEKTPDGKAVHKRILPLNKEDAYCYYLELLGAAPSMEVFVNQEKIGAHTGSYTLYRVDVTDQIVNGDNELDIVCDSEVPCLDASLIVVGKHHFSLDHFGDAGLTVIPQEISTSSASIRITAHAKNLPEDAMISYTVLTTTGTMLANKSVPVSAPEYICHLTNPCLWNGKTSPKLYVVVAGLIVNGATEDQIVLPFG
;
A
#
# COMPACT_ATOMS: atom_id res chain seq x y z
N ILE A 1 11.24 -4.12 0.10
CA ILE A 1 11.36 -2.67 0.34
C ILE A 1 12.83 -2.32 0.38
N LEU A 2 13.23 -1.37 -0.43
CA LEU A 2 14.58 -0.80 -0.47
C LEU A 2 14.52 0.57 0.20
N ASN A 3 15.28 0.76 1.30
CA ASN A 3 15.43 2.07 1.94
C ASN A 3 16.31 2.97 1.05
N ILE A 4 15.83 4.19 0.79
CA ILE A 4 16.52 5.18 -0.05
C ILE A 4 16.69 6.53 0.66
N ASN A 5 16.86 6.53 1.98
CA ASN A 5 17.03 7.74 2.79
C ASN A 5 18.38 8.43 2.60
N SER A 6 19.45 7.67 2.31
CA SER A 6 20.78 8.22 2.07
C SER A 6 20.97 8.72 0.63
N ASP A 7 22.09 9.42 0.40
CA ASP A 7 22.59 9.81 -0.92
C ASP A 7 21.71 10.83 -1.68
N TRP A 8 20.80 11.53 -0.98
CA TRP A 8 20.14 12.70 -1.51
C TRP A 8 21.09 13.90 -1.53
N ILE A 9 21.21 14.54 -2.68
CA ILE A 9 22.05 15.71 -2.90
C ILE A 9 21.14 16.93 -3.11
N LEU A 10 21.30 17.94 -2.25
CA LEU A 10 20.69 19.25 -2.49
C LEU A 10 21.40 19.92 -3.65
N SER A 11 20.70 20.20 -4.74
CA SER A 11 21.23 20.92 -5.88
C SER A 11 21.61 22.34 -5.48
N ALA A 12 22.72 22.84 -6.02
CA ALA A 12 23.10 24.25 -5.89
C ALA A 12 22.15 25.19 -6.65
N GLU A 13 21.48 24.66 -7.68
CA GLU A 13 20.49 25.38 -8.48
C GLU A 13 19.09 25.18 -7.88
N LYS A 14 18.39 26.29 -7.70
CA LYS A 14 16.98 26.32 -7.33
C LYS A 14 16.11 26.46 -8.57
N THR A 15 14.84 26.11 -8.44
CA THR A 15 13.85 26.42 -9.46
C THR A 15 13.68 27.93 -9.65
N PRO A 16 13.11 28.41 -10.76
CA PRO A 16 12.86 29.85 -10.98
C PRO A 16 11.99 30.50 -9.89
N ASP A 17 11.11 29.75 -9.24
CA ASP A 17 10.28 30.16 -8.09
C ASP A 17 10.96 29.96 -6.73
N GLY A 18 12.26 29.59 -6.73
CA GLY A 18 13.11 29.56 -5.54
C GLY A 18 13.08 28.28 -4.71
N LYS A 19 12.38 27.24 -5.19
CA LYS A 19 12.31 25.94 -4.49
C LYS A 19 13.62 25.17 -4.54
N ALA A 20 13.87 24.39 -3.51
CA ALA A 20 15.00 23.47 -3.44
C ALA A 20 14.76 22.25 -4.34
N VAL A 21 15.83 21.76 -4.96
CA VAL A 21 15.80 20.53 -5.77
C VAL A 21 16.71 19.51 -5.11
N HIS A 22 16.15 18.40 -4.66
CA HIS A 22 16.86 17.28 -4.09
C HIS A 22 16.95 16.17 -5.12
N LYS A 23 18.17 15.72 -5.40
CA LYS A 23 18.45 14.71 -6.43
C LYS A 23 19.04 13.45 -5.82
N ARG A 24 18.68 12.32 -6.40
CA ARG A 24 19.28 11.03 -6.10
C ARG A 24 19.40 10.19 -7.36
N ILE A 25 20.53 9.52 -7.52
CA ILE A 25 20.68 8.46 -8.51
C ILE A 25 20.43 7.12 -7.84
N LEU A 26 19.53 6.34 -8.42
CA LEU A 26 19.14 5.02 -7.93
C LEU A 26 19.42 3.97 -9.00
N PRO A 27 20.53 3.21 -8.88
CA PRO A 27 20.79 2.10 -9.78
C PRO A 27 19.84 0.93 -9.49
N LEU A 28 19.15 0.45 -10.52
CA LEU A 28 18.21 -0.67 -10.42
C LEU A 28 18.41 -1.67 -11.55
N ASN A 29 18.20 -2.94 -11.22
CA ASN A 29 17.97 -3.99 -12.20
C ASN A 29 16.45 -4.19 -12.32
N LYS A 30 15.83 -3.49 -13.29
CA LYS A 30 14.37 -3.57 -13.50
C LYS A 30 14.00 -4.93 -14.07
N GLU A 31 12.97 -5.54 -13.51
CA GLU A 31 12.39 -6.79 -13.99
C GLU A 31 10.90 -6.61 -14.27
N ASP A 32 10.41 -7.11 -15.41
CA ASP A 32 9.01 -6.98 -15.84
C ASP A 32 8.01 -7.76 -14.95
N ALA A 33 8.53 -8.64 -14.09
CA ALA A 33 7.75 -9.39 -13.12
C ALA A 33 7.33 -8.55 -11.90
N TYR A 34 7.86 -7.33 -11.75
CA TYR A 34 7.63 -6.48 -10.58
C TYR A 34 7.02 -5.13 -10.95
N CYS A 35 6.32 -4.55 -9.97
CA CYS A 35 5.91 -3.15 -9.93
C CYS A 35 6.71 -2.40 -8.88
N TYR A 36 6.94 -1.11 -9.12
CA TYR A 36 7.80 -0.25 -8.32
C TYR A 36 7.01 0.95 -7.80
N TYR A 37 7.04 1.18 -6.49
CA TYR A 37 6.36 2.30 -5.84
C TYR A 37 7.37 3.13 -5.08
N LEU A 38 7.38 4.44 -5.33
CA LEU A 38 8.09 5.39 -4.49
C LEU A 38 7.21 5.77 -3.30
N GLU A 39 7.75 5.62 -2.11
CA GLU A 39 7.08 6.00 -0.86
C GLU A 39 7.92 7.03 -0.12
N LEU A 40 7.30 8.17 0.21
CA LEU A 40 7.91 9.28 0.92
C LEU A 40 7.05 9.62 2.14
N LEU A 41 7.67 9.66 3.33
CA LEU A 41 7.01 10.01 4.59
C LEU A 41 7.58 11.32 5.14
N GLY A 42 6.72 12.17 5.68
CA GLY A 42 7.12 13.40 6.35
C GLY A 42 7.74 14.41 5.42
N ALA A 43 7.14 14.56 4.26
CA ALA A 43 7.58 15.50 3.25
C ALA A 43 7.48 16.97 3.68
N ALA A 44 8.09 17.84 2.90
CA ALA A 44 7.86 19.29 2.93
C ALA A 44 6.35 19.60 2.78
N PRO A 45 5.87 20.79 3.22
CA PRO A 45 4.47 21.18 3.10
C PRO A 45 3.91 21.07 1.69
N SER A 46 4.76 21.24 0.68
CA SER A 46 4.46 21.07 -0.74
C SER A 46 5.67 20.49 -1.44
N MET A 47 5.48 19.46 -2.26
CA MET A 47 6.54 18.89 -3.09
C MET A 47 6.01 18.42 -4.44
N GLU A 48 6.90 18.41 -5.41
CA GLU A 48 6.73 17.78 -6.71
C GLU A 48 7.79 16.68 -6.87
N VAL A 49 7.42 15.57 -7.45
CA VAL A 49 8.28 14.37 -7.58
C VAL A 49 8.47 14.06 -9.06
N PHE A 50 9.71 13.83 -9.44
CA PHE A 50 10.10 13.49 -10.80
C PHE A 50 10.93 12.19 -10.77
N VAL A 51 10.76 11.37 -11.79
CA VAL A 51 11.59 10.20 -12.08
C VAL A 51 12.05 10.29 -13.52
N ASN A 52 13.37 10.21 -13.74
CA ASN A 52 13.97 10.31 -15.06
C ASN A 52 13.48 11.55 -15.84
N GLN A 53 13.38 12.69 -15.15
CA GLN A 53 12.91 14.00 -15.66
C GLN A 53 11.41 14.07 -15.97
N GLU A 54 10.64 13.01 -15.79
CA GLU A 54 9.20 13.00 -15.91
C GLU A 54 8.54 13.33 -14.56
N LYS A 55 7.62 14.31 -14.54
CA LYS A 55 6.83 14.63 -13.34
C LYS A 55 5.80 13.53 -13.10
N ILE A 56 5.95 12.82 -11.99
CA ILE A 56 5.05 11.71 -11.62
C ILE A 56 3.94 12.14 -10.68
N GLY A 57 4.09 13.27 -9.98
CA GLY A 57 3.04 13.79 -9.13
C GLY A 57 3.48 14.95 -8.24
N ALA A 58 2.55 15.38 -7.40
CA ALA A 58 2.75 16.39 -6.38
C ALA A 58 2.02 16.00 -5.10
N HIS A 59 2.53 16.45 -3.96
CA HIS A 59 1.94 16.21 -2.66
C HIS A 59 1.87 17.49 -1.85
N THR A 60 0.78 17.66 -1.10
CA THR A 60 0.59 18.75 -0.16
C THR A 60 0.20 18.17 1.20
N GLY A 61 0.95 18.52 2.22
CA GLY A 61 0.75 18.06 3.59
C GLY A 61 2.04 17.55 4.21
N SER A 62 2.42 18.14 5.35
CA SER A 62 3.57 17.70 6.13
C SER A 62 3.20 16.47 6.95
N TYR A 63 4.16 15.58 7.16
CA TYR A 63 4.03 14.37 8.02
C TYR A 63 3.02 13.33 7.53
N THR A 64 2.55 13.45 6.29
CA THR A 64 1.69 12.45 5.66
C THR A 64 2.48 11.56 4.70
N LEU A 65 1.99 10.34 4.49
CA LEU A 65 2.56 9.41 3.54
C LEU A 65 2.18 9.82 2.12
N TYR A 66 3.18 9.91 1.24
CA TYR A 66 2.99 9.99 -0.21
C TYR A 66 3.53 8.72 -0.85
N ARG A 67 2.69 8.02 -1.60
CA ARG A 67 3.07 6.83 -2.36
C ARG A 67 2.58 6.95 -3.79
N VAL A 68 3.42 6.61 -4.75
CA VAL A 68 3.12 6.71 -6.17
C VAL A 68 3.74 5.55 -6.93
N ASP A 69 3.00 5.02 -7.90
CA ASP A 69 3.48 4.01 -8.84
C ASP A 69 4.48 4.67 -9.81
N VAL A 70 5.67 4.11 -9.90
CA VAL A 70 6.76 4.58 -10.76
C VAL A 70 7.24 3.48 -11.73
N THR A 71 6.46 2.42 -11.86
CA THR A 71 6.80 1.24 -12.65
C THR A 71 7.15 1.59 -14.08
N ASP A 72 6.40 2.48 -14.71
CA ASP A 72 6.60 2.85 -16.11
C ASP A 72 7.83 3.76 -16.28
N GLN A 73 8.14 4.60 -15.29
CA GLN A 73 9.25 5.56 -15.35
C GLN A 73 10.61 4.94 -14.98
N ILE A 74 10.61 3.87 -14.17
CA ILE A 74 11.85 3.16 -13.82
C ILE A 74 12.41 2.43 -15.04
N VAL A 75 13.72 2.56 -15.23
CA VAL A 75 14.46 1.87 -16.28
C VAL A 75 15.54 0.95 -15.68
N ASN A 76 16.08 0.05 -16.48
CA ASN A 76 17.24 -0.73 -16.07
C ASN A 76 18.50 0.14 -16.07
N GLY A 77 19.26 0.13 -14.99
CA GLY A 77 20.42 1.00 -14.77
C GLY A 77 20.12 2.15 -13.84
N ASP A 78 20.73 3.30 -14.09
CA ASP A 78 20.63 4.49 -13.24
C ASP A 78 19.30 5.22 -13.48
N ASN A 79 18.58 5.48 -12.39
CA ASN A 79 17.35 6.27 -12.39
C ASN A 79 17.57 7.55 -11.59
N GLU A 80 17.25 8.70 -12.19
CA GLU A 80 17.29 10.00 -11.52
C GLU A 80 15.96 10.23 -10.81
N LEU A 81 16.01 10.44 -9.48
CA LEU A 81 14.88 10.84 -8.67
C LEU A 81 15.07 12.29 -8.24
N ASP A 82 14.11 13.16 -8.53
CA ASP A 82 14.13 14.57 -8.11
C ASP A 82 12.91 14.87 -7.24
N ILE A 83 13.15 15.52 -6.09
CA ILE A 83 12.11 16.11 -5.25
C ILE A 83 12.31 17.64 -5.26
N VAL A 84 11.31 18.35 -5.73
CA VAL A 84 11.27 19.82 -5.73
C VAL A 84 10.33 20.29 -4.62
N CYS A 85 10.85 21.01 -3.62
CA CYS A 85 10.08 21.45 -2.47
C CYS A 85 10.57 22.75 -1.83
N ASP A 86 9.79 23.30 -0.90
CA ASP A 86 10.13 24.54 -0.17
C ASP A 86 11.04 24.30 1.04
N SER A 87 11.63 23.11 1.17
CA SER A 87 12.43 22.70 2.34
C SER A 87 13.82 22.25 1.93
N GLU A 88 14.80 22.45 2.82
CA GLU A 88 16.14 21.88 2.70
C GLU A 88 16.18 20.36 3.01
N VAL A 89 15.11 19.82 3.57
CA VAL A 89 14.94 18.37 3.82
C VAL A 89 13.73 17.91 3.01
N PRO A 90 13.90 16.98 2.05
CA PRO A 90 12.83 16.60 1.13
C PRO A 90 11.75 15.74 1.82
N CYS A 91 12.17 14.84 2.71
CA CYS A 91 11.30 13.94 3.48
C CYS A 91 12.07 13.38 4.69
N LEU A 92 11.34 12.80 5.66
CA LEU A 92 11.93 12.13 6.82
C LEU A 92 12.34 10.69 6.50
N ASP A 93 11.57 10.02 5.63
CA ASP A 93 11.83 8.65 5.21
C ASP A 93 11.46 8.47 3.74
N ALA A 94 12.28 7.74 3.00
CA ALA A 94 12.09 7.43 1.59
C ALA A 94 12.38 5.96 1.31
N SER A 95 11.48 5.30 0.62
CA SER A 95 11.60 3.88 0.28
C SER A 95 11.16 3.61 -1.16
N LEU A 96 11.83 2.67 -1.82
CA LEU A 96 11.31 2.03 -3.02
C LEU A 96 10.70 0.68 -2.64
N ILE A 97 9.39 0.57 -2.82
CA ILE A 97 8.65 -0.67 -2.60
C ILE A 97 8.63 -1.43 -3.92
N VAL A 98 9.04 -2.70 -3.89
CA VAL A 98 8.99 -3.60 -5.05
C VAL A 98 8.03 -4.73 -4.70
N VAL A 99 7.02 -4.92 -5.52
CA VAL A 99 5.99 -5.96 -5.37
C VAL A 99 5.85 -6.78 -6.65
N GLY A 100 5.30 -7.98 -6.56
CA GLY A 100 4.98 -8.78 -7.73
C GLY A 100 4.04 -8.05 -8.68
N LYS A 101 4.00 -8.44 -9.95
CA LYS A 101 3.13 -7.83 -10.97
C LYS A 101 1.66 -7.88 -10.54
N HIS A 102 1.20 -9.01 -10.04
CA HIS A 102 -0.13 -9.19 -9.47
C HIS A 102 -0.05 -8.98 -7.97
N HIS A 103 -0.63 -7.91 -7.47
CA HIS A 103 -0.52 -7.53 -6.06
C HIS A 103 -1.76 -6.79 -5.55
N PHE A 104 -1.97 -6.76 -4.24
CA PHE A 104 -2.95 -5.90 -3.62
C PHE A 104 -2.54 -4.43 -3.76
N SER A 105 -3.51 -3.56 -4.00
CA SER A 105 -3.27 -2.14 -4.24
C SER A 105 -2.58 -1.48 -3.04
N LEU A 106 -1.52 -0.72 -3.32
CA LEU A 106 -0.79 0.07 -2.34
C LEU A 106 -1.24 1.53 -2.28
N ASP A 107 -2.14 1.95 -3.18
CA ASP A 107 -2.57 3.34 -3.36
C ASP A 107 -4.02 3.60 -2.91
N HIS A 108 -4.70 2.59 -2.37
CA HIS A 108 -6.07 2.74 -1.88
C HIS A 108 -6.07 3.35 -0.47
N PHE A 109 -6.42 4.64 -0.34
CA PHE A 109 -6.47 5.41 0.93
C PHE A 109 -5.21 5.29 1.82
N GLY A 110 -4.04 5.04 1.23
CA GLY A 110 -2.83 4.74 2.00
C GLY A 110 -2.83 3.37 2.69
N ASP A 111 -3.81 2.54 2.40
CA ASP A 111 -4.01 1.20 2.94
C ASP A 111 -3.30 0.14 2.09
N ALA A 112 -3.20 -1.07 2.62
CA ALA A 112 -2.57 -2.21 1.95
C ALA A 112 -3.52 -2.93 0.95
N GLY A 113 -4.58 -2.26 0.47
CA GLY A 113 -5.52 -2.81 -0.51
C GLY A 113 -6.58 -3.74 0.07
N LEU A 114 -6.82 -3.72 1.38
CA LEU A 114 -7.86 -4.49 2.06
C LEU A 114 -8.64 -3.60 3.02
N THR A 115 -9.95 -3.51 2.81
CA THR A 115 -10.87 -2.78 3.70
C THR A 115 -11.76 -3.76 4.45
N VAL A 116 -11.84 -3.62 5.77
CA VAL A 116 -12.67 -4.45 6.66
C VAL A 116 -13.58 -3.55 7.49
N ILE A 117 -14.89 -3.65 7.27
CA ILE A 117 -15.88 -2.79 7.93
C ILE A 117 -16.88 -3.66 8.68
N PRO A 118 -16.85 -3.68 10.01
CA PRO A 118 -17.90 -4.29 10.82
C PRO A 118 -19.23 -3.56 10.63
N GLN A 119 -20.32 -4.32 10.49
CA GLN A 119 -21.69 -3.85 10.29
C GLN A 119 -22.63 -4.63 11.20
N GLU A 120 -23.82 -4.05 11.50
CA GLU A 120 -24.90 -4.73 12.22
C GLU A 120 -24.42 -5.54 13.44
N ILE A 121 -23.70 -4.87 14.34
CA ILE A 121 -23.02 -5.52 15.47
C ILE A 121 -23.99 -5.67 16.65
N SER A 122 -24.07 -6.89 17.17
CA SER A 122 -24.75 -7.22 18.42
C SER A 122 -23.98 -8.30 19.20
N THR A 123 -24.37 -8.60 20.39
CA THR A 123 -23.79 -9.70 21.18
C THR A 123 -24.08 -11.07 20.59
N SER A 124 -25.16 -11.20 19.80
CA SER A 124 -25.56 -12.48 19.19
C SER A 124 -25.08 -12.64 17.75
N SER A 125 -24.80 -11.54 17.04
CA SER A 125 -24.38 -11.59 15.64
C SER A 125 -23.62 -10.33 15.22
N ALA A 126 -22.73 -10.50 14.24
CA ALA A 126 -22.12 -9.41 13.51
C ALA A 126 -21.98 -9.76 12.04
N SER A 127 -22.12 -8.78 11.15
CA SER A 127 -21.72 -8.89 9.75
C SER A 127 -20.49 -8.02 9.49
N ILE A 128 -19.58 -8.52 8.65
CA ILE A 128 -18.32 -7.87 8.34
C ILE A 128 -18.20 -7.80 6.83
N ARG A 129 -18.15 -6.60 6.30
CA ARG A 129 -17.85 -6.38 4.88
C ARG A 129 -16.35 -6.35 4.69
N ILE A 130 -15.86 -7.21 3.82
CA ILE A 130 -14.44 -7.31 3.46
C ILE A 130 -14.35 -7.02 1.96
N THR A 131 -13.54 -6.03 1.58
CA THR A 131 -13.33 -5.64 0.18
C THR A 131 -11.85 -5.54 -0.10
N ALA A 132 -11.37 -6.24 -1.12
CA ALA A 132 -10.00 -6.16 -1.57
C ALA A 132 -9.88 -5.32 -2.84
N HIS A 133 -8.77 -4.60 -2.95
CA HIS A 133 -8.36 -3.85 -4.12
C HIS A 133 -7.01 -4.38 -4.57
N ALA A 134 -6.92 -4.81 -5.82
CA ALA A 134 -5.69 -5.39 -6.36
C ALA A 134 -5.45 -4.91 -7.80
N LYS A 135 -4.22 -5.03 -8.28
CA LYS A 135 -3.78 -4.49 -9.56
C LYS A 135 -3.24 -5.56 -10.50
N ASN A 136 -3.30 -5.25 -11.80
CA ASN A 136 -2.72 -6.03 -12.90
C ASN A 136 -3.25 -7.48 -12.96
N LEU A 137 -4.54 -7.67 -12.71
CA LEU A 137 -5.15 -8.99 -12.57
C LEU A 137 -5.67 -9.55 -13.90
N PRO A 138 -5.47 -10.83 -14.19
CA PRO A 138 -6.23 -11.54 -15.20
C PRO A 138 -7.70 -11.70 -14.77
N GLU A 139 -8.60 -11.84 -15.74
CA GLU A 139 -10.06 -11.92 -15.49
C GLU A 139 -10.46 -13.11 -14.63
N ASP A 140 -9.72 -14.20 -14.69
CA ASP A 140 -9.96 -15.45 -13.96
C ASP A 140 -9.29 -15.50 -12.57
N ALA A 141 -8.61 -14.42 -12.16
CA ALA A 141 -8.03 -14.33 -10.82
C ALA A 141 -9.12 -14.35 -9.74
N MET A 142 -8.76 -14.89 -8.58
CA MET A 142 -9.65 -15.04 -7.42
C MET A 142 -9.04 -14.39 -6.19
N ILE A 143 -9.90 -13.98 -5.27
CA ILE A 143 -9.49 -13.53 -3.94
C ILE A 143 -10.05 -14.52 -2.93
N SER A 144 -9.17 -15.09 -2.11
CA SER A 144 -9.56 -15.91 -0.95
C SER A 144 -9.58 -15.07 0.30
N TYR A 145 -10.67 -15.16 1.07
CA TYR A 145 -10.78 -14.54 2.39
C TYR A 145 -10.88 -15.63 3.45
N THR A 146 -10.08 -15.49 4.50
CA THR A 146 -10.18 -16.34 5.70
C THR A 146 -10.31 -15.43 6.91
N VAL A 147 -11.35 -15.62 7.71
CA VAL A 147 -11.57 -14.92 8.98
C VAL A 147 -11.19 -15.83 10.11
N LEU A 148 -10.30 -15.38 10.99
CA LEU A 148 -9.74 -16.14 12.09
C LEU A 148 -9.92 -15.40 13.42
N THR A 149 -9.92 -16.16 14.52
CA THR A 149 -9.58 -15.60 15.83
C THR A 149 -8.07 -15.30 15.90
N THR A 150 -7.63 -14.49 16.84
CA THR A 150 -6.19 -14.25 17.09
C THR A 150 -5.42 -15.50 17.53
N THR A 151 -6.14 -16.57 17.95
CA THR A 151 -5.55 -17.88 18.27
C THR A 151 -5.48 -18.82 17.08
N GLY A 152 -5.88 -18.37 15.88
CA GLY A 152 -5.81 -19.14 14.64
C GLY A 152 -7.03 -20.02 14.35
N THR A 153 -8.11 -19.94 15.14
CA THR A 153 -9.34 -20.69 14.83
C THR A 153 -10.05 -20.07 13.65
N MET A 154 -10.29 -20.86 12.61
CA MET A 154 -11.03 -20.42 11.42
C MET A 154 -12.52 -20.28 11.74
N LEU A 155 -13.07 -19.12 11.43
CA LEU A 155 -14.48 -18.77 11.59
C LEU A 155 -15.22 -18.79 10.27
N ALA A 156 -14.58 -18.35 9.20
CA ALA A 156 -15.13 -18.32 7.85
C ALA A 156 -14.03 -18.41 6.80
N ASN A 157 -14.38 -18.96 5.65
CA ASN A 157 -13.52 -18.95 4.45
C ASN A 157 -14.39 -18.80 3.21
N LYS A 158 -13.94 -17.98 2.25
CA LYS A 158 -14.65 -17.75 0.99
C LYS A 158 -13.69 -17.30 -0.09
N SER A 159 -13.81 -17.86 -1.29
CA SER A 159 -13.17 -17.32 -2.49
C SER A 159 -14.21 -16.61 -3.36
N VAL A 160 -13.83 -15.47 -3.92
CA VAL A 160 -14.64 -14.64 -4.82
C VAL A 160 -13.83 -14.25 -6.05
N PRO A 161 -14.46 -14.01 -7.22
CA PRO A 161 -13.75 -13.52 -8.38
C PRO A 161 -13.31 -12.06 -8.18
N VAL A 162 -12.20 -11.66 -8.79
CA VAL A 162 -11.70 -10.28 -8.73
C VAL A 162 -12.66 -9.26 -9.33
N SER A 163 -13.57 -9.69 -10.21
CA SER A 163 -14.64 -8.84 -10.75
C SER A 163 -15.74 -8.47 -9.74
N ALA A 164 -15.83 -9.22 -8.61
CA ALA A 164 -16.73 -8.95 -7.49
C ALA A 164 -16.00 -9.21 -6.17
N PRO A 165 -15.05 -8.33 -5.78
CA PRO A 165 -14.07 -8.59 -4.72
C PRO A 165 -14.61 -8.41 -3.30
N GLU A 166 -15.93 -8.28 -3.14
CA GLU A 166 -16.58 -8.11 -1.84
C GLU A 166 -17.01 -9.45 -1.26
N TYR A 167 -16.80 -9.62 0.03
CA TYR A 167 -17.36 -10.71 0.83
C TYR A 167 -17.99 -10.18 2.11
N ILE A 168 -19.26 -10.55 2.39
CA ILE A 168 -19.92 -10.28 3.65
C ILE A 168 -19.84 -11.55 4.50
N CYS A 169 -19.04 -11.47 5.56
CA CYS A 169 -18.89 -12.54 6.56
C CYS A 169 -19.87 -12.34 7.71
N HIS A 170 -20.59 -13.40 8.10
CA HIS A 170 -21.47 -13.38 9.27
C HIS A 170 -20.86 -14.18 10.42
N LEU A 171 -20.76 -13.54 11.59
CA LEU A 171 -20.30 -14.17 12.82
C LEU A 171 -21.46 -14.35 13.80
N THR A 172 -21.55 -15.54 14.39
CA THR A 172 -22.51 -15.87 15.45
C THR A 172 -21.83 -15.74 16.80
N ASN A 173 -22.50 -15.07 17.77
CA ASN A 173 -21.99 -14.80 19.11
C ASN A 173 -20.55 -14.24 19.08
N PRO A 174 -20.30 -13.11 18.36
CA PRO A 174 -18.96 -12.56 18.27
C PRO A 174 -18.46 -12.09 19.64
N CYS A 175 -17.17 -12.24 19.85
CA CYS A 175 -16.50 -11.64 21.00
C CYS A 175 -16.21 -10.17 20.67
N LEU A 176 -17.01 -9.26 21.20
CA LEU A 176 -16.87 -7.83 20.88
C LEU A 176 -15.63 -7.22 21.55
N TRP A 177 -14.97 -6.33 20.82
CA TRP A 177 -13.92 -5.49 21.40
C TRP A 177 -14.55 -4.48 22.37
N ASN A 178 -13.99 -4.38 23.58
CA ASN A 178 -14.44 -3.43 24.60
C ASN A 178 -13.23 -2.85 25.34
N GLY A 179 -12.44 -2.08 24.62
CA GLY A 179 -11.28 -1.36 25.15
C GLY A 179 -10.37 -2.27 26.00
N LYS A 180 -9.95 -1.78 27.15
CA LYS A 180 -9.08 -2.51 28.09
C LYS A 180 -9.73 -3.74 28.73
N THR A 181 -11.06 -3.76 28.82
CA THR A 181 -11.82 -4.82 29.52
C THR A 181 -11.87 -6.09 28.67
N SER A 182 -12.00 -5.97 27.35
CA SER A 182 -12.08 -7.08 26.41
C SER A 182 -11.42 -6.68 25.08
N PRO A 183 -10.09 -6.65 24.99
CA PRO A 183 -9.36 -6.23 23.78
C PRO A 183 -9.31 -7.38 22.75
N LYS A 184 -10.48 -7.93 22.40
CA LYS A 184 -10.58 -9.04 21.46
C LYS A 184 -10.53 -8.52 20.02
N LEU A 185 -9.65 -9.12 19.23
CA LEU A 185 -9.51 -8.87 17.80
C LEU A 185 -9.77 -10.15 17.03
N TYR A 186 -10.07 -9.96 15.78
CA TYR A 186 -10.10 -10.98 14.74
C TYR A 186 -9.04 -10.67 13.69
N VAL A 187 -8.81 -11.59 12.79
CA VAL A 187 -7.85 -11.44 11.71
C VAL A 187 -8.52 -11.82 10.39
N VAL A 188 -8.42 -10.97 9.39
CA VAL A 188 -8.68 -11.34 8.00
C VAL A 188 -7.36 -11.65 7.32
N VAL A 189 -7.30 -12.80 6.66
CA VAL A 189 -6.25 -13.14 5.71
C VAL A 189 -6.88 -13.09 4.32
N ALA A 190 -6.40 -12.20 3.47
CA ALA A 190 -6.78 -12.13 2.06
C ALA A 190 -5.62 -12.64 1.20
N GLY A 191 -5.88 -13.62 0.34
CA GLY A 191 -4.91 -14.16 -0.62
C GLY A 191 -5.35 -13.88 -2.05
N LEU A 192 -4.45 -13.33 -2.86
CA LEU A 192 -4.65 -13.13 -4.29
C LEU A 192 -4.20 -14.39 -5.03
N ILE A 193 -5.13 -15.01 -5.75
CA ILE A 193 -4.89 -16.28 -6.45
C ILE A 193 -4.91 -16.03 -7.96
N VAL A 194 -3.79 -16.32 -8.61
CA VAL A 194 -3.61 -16.22 -10.07
C VAL A 194 -3.10 -17.57 -10.57
N ASN A 195 -3.73 -18.12 -11.59
CA ASN A 195 -3.39 -19.45 -12.15
C ASN A 195 -3.30 -20.56 -11.08
N GLY A 196 -4.13 -20.48 -10.04
CA GLY A 196 -4.18 -21.46 -8.95
C GLY A 196 -3.07 -21.32 -7.90
N ALA A 197 -2.17 -20.34 -8.01
CA ALA A 197 -1.14 -20.03 -7.04
C ALA A 197 -1.47 -18.74 -6.27
N THR A 198 -1.06 -18.66 -5.00
CA THR A 198 -1.17 -17.43 -4.22
C THR A 198 0.02 -16.54 -4.58
N GLU A 199 -0.25 -15.40 -5.24
CA GLU A 199 0.74 -14.43 -5.68
C GLU A 199 1.02 -13.35 -4.63
N ASP A 200 -0.01 -12.95 -3.88
CA ASP A 200 0.11 -11.95 -2.82
C ASP A 200 -0.84 -12.23 -1.66
N GLN A 201 -0.52 -11.72 -0.47
CA GLN A 201 -1.30 -11.96 0.73
C GLN A 201 -1.27 -10.76 1.68
N ILE A 202 -2.43 -10.44 2.25
CA ILE A 202 -2.58 -9.44 3.32
C ILE A 202 -3.13 -10.12 4.57
N VAL A 203 -2.60 -9.72 5.73
CA VAL A 203 -3.08 -10.09 7.05
C VAL A 203 -3.46 -8.81 7.79
N LEU A 204 -4.75 -8.63 8.09
CA LEU A 204 -5.27 -7.44 8.73
C LEU A 204 -6.04 -7.80 10.02
N PRO A 205 -5.60 -7.32 11.21
CA PRO A 205 -6.39 -7.42 12.42
C PRO A 205 -7.54 -6.41 12.41
N PHE A 206 -8.69 -6.79 12.98
CA PHE A 206 -9.84 -5.90 13.17
C PHE A 206 -10.59 -6.27 14.46
N GLY A 207 -11.42 -5.34 14.98
CA GLY A 207 -12.24 -5.50 16.17
C GLY A 207 -13.53 -4.70 16.13
#